data_9d09a9ee422163238f406663caa2b072
#
_entry.id   9d09a9ee422163238f406663caa2b072
#
_cell.length_a   1.000
_cell.length_b   1.000
_cell.length_c   1.000
_cell.angle_alpha   90.00
_cell.angle_beta   90.00
_cell.angle_gamma   90.00
#
_symmetry.space_group_name_H-M   'P 1'
#
loop_
_entity.id
_entity.type
_entity.pdbx_description
1 polymer ?
#
loop_
_entity_poly.entity_id
_entity_poly.type
_entity_poly.pdbx_seq_one_letter_code
_entity_poly.pdbx_strand_id
1 'polypeptide(L)'
;MKASKGEEKIIKLLRQAGYKFEREKRFGDLKHGLYRFDFCVRRGRSSFCIIEIQGEQHYQQVKKFQPTLRDFKAQQERDRRKISYCLSHNIPIYIIPYWELNKITTAADLFKSQYRATDRWKNDKDWQVFNRLKI
;
A
#
# COMPACT_ATOMS: atom_id res chain seq x y z
N MET A 1 5.94 10.89 12.43
CA MET A 1 5.27 9.69 12.96
C MET A 1 6.25 8.51 12.99
N LYS A 2 6.20 7.74 14.06
CA LYS A 2 7.08 6.58 14.22
C LYS A 2 6.71 5.48 13.22
N ALA A 3 7.72 4.92 12.55
CA ALA A 3 7.51 3.84 11.60
C ALA A 3 7.12 2.54 12.31
N SER A 4 6.22 1.77 11.71
CA SER A 4 5.92 0.42 12.16
C SER A 4 7.10 -0.51 11.84
N LYS A 5 7.10 -1.72 12.41
CA LYS A 5 8.16 -2.70 12.11
C LYS A 5 8.22 -3.06 10.63
N GLY A 6 7.06 -3.18 9.98
CA GLY A 6 7.01 -3.44 8.55
C GLY A 6 7.58 -2.29 7.73
N GLU A 7 7.23 -1.06 8.10
CA GLU A 7 7.78 0.12 7.45
C GLU A 7 9.28 0.24 7.66
N GLU A 8 9.77 -0.03 8.86
CA GLU A 8 11.21 -0.01 9.15
C GLU A 8 11.97 -1.01 8.27
N LYS A 9 11.41 -2.20 8.05
CA LYS A 9 12.00 -3.20 7.18
C LYS A 9 12.13 -2.68 5.76
N ILE A 10 11.07 -2.09 5.21
CA ILE A 10 11.10 -1.55 3.85
C ILE A 10 12.06 -0.38 3.73
N ILE A 11 12.09 0.52 4.71
CA ILE A 11 13.05 1.63 4.74
C ILE A 11 14.48 1.09 4.62
N LYS A 12 14.80 0.10 5.43
CA LYS A 12 16.14 -0.50 5.42
C LYS A 12 16.48 -1.11 4.06
N LEU A 13 15.56 -1.87 3.47
CA LEU A 13 15.78 -2.51 2.18
C LEU A 13 15.96 -1.49 1.06
N LEU A 14 15.14 -0.44 1.04
CA LEU A 14 15.24 0.62 0.02
C LEU A 14 16.56 1.37 0.15
N ARG A 15 16.98 1.70 1.37
CA ARG A 15 18.24 2.39 1.61
C ARG A 15 19.44 1.53 1.22
N GLN A 16 19.43 0.27 1.57
CA GLN A 16 20.51 -0.65 1.20
C GLN A 16 20.67 -0.79 -0.31
N ALA A 17 19.57 -0.73 -1.04
CA ALA A 17 19.58 -0.82 -2.50
C ALA A 17 19.84 0.52 -3.20
N GLY A 18 19.95 1.62 -2.44
CA GLY A 18 20.24 2.93 -2.99
C GLY A 18 19.06 3.65 -3.62
N TYR A 19 17.83 3.23 -3.31
CA TYR A 19 16.63 3.90 -3.83
C TYR A 19 16.39 5.23 -3.11
N LYS A 20 15.97 6.24 -3.89
CA LYS A 20 15.45 7.50 -3.34
C LYS A 20 13.96 7.33 -3.14
N PHE A 21 13.46 7.74 -1.99
CA PHE A 21 12.04 7.60 -1.68
C PHE A 21 11.57 8.65 -0.67
N GLU A 22 10.27 8.91 -0.68
CA GLU A 22 9.58 9.74 0.32
C GLU A 22 8.59 8.86 1.08
N ARG A 23 8.43 9.15 2.36
CA ARG A 23 7.42 8.50 3.19
C ARG A 23 6.20 9.39 3.31
N GLU A 24 5.05 8.77 3.50
CA GLU A 24 3.77 9.46 3.75
C GLU A 24 3.47 10.49 2.66
N LYS A 25 3.64 10.06 1.40
CA LYS A 25 3.39 10.91 0.24
C LYS A 25 1.92 11.27 0.12
N ARG A 26 1.63 12.54 -0.17
CA ARG A 26 0.28 13.04 -0.42
C ARG A 26 0.21 13.63 -1.83
N PHE A 27 -0.97 13.46 -2.46
CA PHE A 27 -1.25 14.09 -3.74
C PHE A 27 -2.38 15.09 -3.54
N GLY A 28 -2.17 16.36 -3.94
CA GLY A 28 -3.12 17.43 -3.68
C GLY A 28 -4.47 17.24 -4.34
N ASP A 29 -4.52 16.54 -5.48
CA ASP A 29 -5.76 16.28 -6.21
C ASP A 29 -6.50 15.02 -5.76
N LEU A 30 -5.99 14.36 -4.71
CA LEU A 30 -6.69 13.24 -4.08
C LEU A 30 -7.14 13.67 -2.69
N LYS A 31 -8.45 13.94 -2.53
CA LYS A 31 -9.04 14.37 -1.28
C LYS A 31 -8.25 15.52 -0.62
N HIS A 32 -7.81 16.50 -1.44
CA HIS A 32 -7.05 17.68 -0.99
C HIS A 32 -5.82 17.32 -0.16
N GLY A 33 -5.16 16.20 -0.51
CA GLY A 33 -3.96 15.73 0.19
C GLY A 33 -4.25 15.07 1.52
N LEU A 34 -5.49 14.67 1.79
CA LEU A 34 -5.86 14.01 3.03
C LEU A 34 -5.29 12.59 3.14
N TYR A 35 -5.27 11.88 2.01
CA TYR A 35 -4.78 10.48 2.00
C TYR A 35 -3.27 10.45 1.87
N ARG A 36 -2.63 9.57 2.67
CA ARG A 36 -1.19 9.38 2.64
C ARG A 36 -0.86 8.01 2.09
N PHE A 37 0.21 7.96 1.29
CA PHE A 37 0.77 6.72 0.78
C PHE A 37 2.06 6.43 1.54
N ASP A 38 2.27 5.18 1.94
CA ASP A 38 3.38 4.83 2.81
C ASP A 38 4.74 5.17 2.20
N PHE A 39 4.96 4.80 0.94
CA PHE A 39 6.23 5.05 0.25
C PHE A 39 5.99 5.49 -1.18
N CYS A 40 6.71 6.52 -1.59
CA CYS A 40 6.80 6.94 -2.99
C CYS A 40 8.26 6.73 -3.39
N VAL A 41 8.53 5.77 -4.27
CA VAL A 41 9.88 5.34 -4.61
C VAL A 41 10.22 5.80 -6.03
N ARG A 42 11.34 6.47 -6.19
CA ARG A 42 11.80 6.89 -7.52
C ARG A 42 12.31 5.67 -8.30
N ARG A 43 11.81 5.50 -9.51
CA ARG A 43 12.16 4.37 -10.37
C ARG A 43 13.00 4.77 -11.59
N GLY A 44 13.14 6.05 -11.82
CA GLY A 44 13.89 6.60 -12.95
C GLY A 44 13.89 8.11 -12.86
N ARG A 45 14.31 8.77 -13.95
CA ARG A 45 14.44 10.23 -13.98
C ARG A 45 13.16 10.98 -13.62
N SER A 46 12.04 10.54 -14.20
CA SER A 46 10.74 11.19 -14.01
C SER A 46 9.65 10.20 -13.66
N SER A 47 10.02 8.98 -13.27
CA SER A 47 9.04 7.95 -12.92
C SER A 47 9.18 7.55 -11.46
N PHE A 48 8.05 7.19 -10.85
CA PHE A 48 8.02 6.72 -9.49
C PHE A 48 6.90 5.69 -9.33
N CYS A 49 6.93 4.96 -8.24
CA CYS A 49 5.88 4.03 -7.88
C CYS A 49 5.52 4.20 -6.40
N ILE A 50 4.40 3.63 -6.03
CA ILE A 50 3.92 3.64 -4.66
C ILE A 50 4.05 2.24 -4.07
N ILE A 51 4.46 2.15 -2.81
CA ILE A 51 4.42 0.92 -2.03
C ILE A 51 3.57 1.19 -0.81
N GLU A 52 2.57 0.33 -0.60
CA GLU A 52 1.69 0.37 0.56
C GLU A 52 1.82 -0.92 1.33
N ILE A 53 1.99 -0.82 2.64
CA ILE A 53 1.91 -1.98 3.53
C ILE A 53 0.51 -2.01 4.10
N GLN A 54 -0.16 -3.14 3.97
CA GLN A 54 -1.49 -3.28 4.54
C GLN A 54 -1.44 -4.23 5.73
N GLY A 55 -1.65 -3.64 6.91
CA GLY A 55 -1.74 -4.39 8.15
C GLY A 55 -3.07 -5.12 8.27
N GLU A 56 -3.23 -5.84 9.37
CA GLU A 56 -4.42 -6.66 9.61
C GLU A 56 -5.73 -5.86 9.49
N GLN A 57 -5.73 -4.61 9.94
CA GLN A 57 -6.92 -3.75 9.92
C GLN A 57 -7.46 -3.45 8.53
N HIS A 58 -6.68 -3.69 7.47
CA HIS A 58 -7.14 -3.51 6.09
C HIS A 58 -7.96 -4.70 5.59
N TYR A 59 -7.85 -5.86 6.22
CA TYR A 59 -8.47 -7.11 5.76
C TYR A 59 -9.55 -7.62 6.70
N GLN A 60 -9.44 -7.32 7.99
CA GLN A 60 -10.43 -7.71 8.97
C GLN A 60 -10.51 -6.62 10.04
N GLN A 61 -11.68 -6.52 10.67
CA GLN A 61 -11.88 -5.54 11.72
C GLN A 61 -10.97 -5.85 12.91
N VAL A 62 -10.18 -4.85 13.31
CA VAL A 62 -9.36 -4.90 14.53
C VAL A 62 -9.94 -3.88 15.50
N LYS A 63 -10.59 -4.33 16.56
CA LYS A 63 -11.34 -3.44 17.47
C LYS A 63 -10.52 -2.32 18.08
N LYS A 64 -9.22 -2.52 18.24
CA LYS A 64 -8.31 -1.49 18.74
C LYS A 64 -8.23 -0.28 17.82
N PHE A 65 -8.26 -0.50 16.49
CA PHE A 65 -8.13 0.56 15.48
C PHE A 65 -9.47 0.92 14.83
N GLN A 66 -10.40 -0.03 14.83
CA GLN A 66 -11.69 0.07 14.14
C GLN A 66 -12.77 -0.46 15.05
N PRO A 67 -13.22 0.34 16.05
CA PRO A 67 -14.17 -0.15 17.05
C PRO A 67 -15.52 -0.56 16.45
N THR A 68 -15.85 -0.10 15.23
CA THR A 68 -17.10 -0.48 14.58
C THR A 68 -16.83 -1.08 13.20
N LEU A 69 -17.80 -1.85 12.70
CA LEU A 69 -17.76 -2.37 11.33
C LEU A 69 -17.73 -1.21 10.30
N ARG A 70 -18.39 -0.11 10.65
CA ARG A 70 -18.38 1.10 9.81
C ARG A 70 -16.96 1.64 9.63
N ASP A 71 -16.17 1.68 10.69
CA ASP A 71 -14.76 2.14 10.63
C ASP A 71 -13.93 1.22 9.75
N PHE A 72 -14.14 -0.09 9.85
CA PHE A 72 -13.45 -1.07 9.01
C PHE A 72 -13.79 -0.86 7.53
N LYS A 73 -15.08 -0.70 7.21
CA LYS A 73 -15.52 -0.46 5.83
C LYS A 73 -14.97 0.85 5.29
N ALA A 74 -14.90 1.88 6.13
CA ALA A 74 -14.32 3.17 5.72
C ALA A 74 -12.84 3.02 5.37
N GLN A 75 -12.10 2.20 6.12
CA GLN A 75 -10.70 1.91 5.81
C GLN A 75 -10.55 1.23 4.46
N GLN A 76 -11.39 0.23 4.17
CA GLN A 76 -11.36 -0.47 2.89
C GLN A 76 -11.71 0.48 1.74
N GLU A 77 -12.64 1.39 1.95
CA GLU A 77 -13.01 2.38 0.92
C GLU A 77 -11.86 3.33 0.63
N ARG A 78 -11.14 3.79 1.65
CA ARG A 78 -9.94 4.61 1.44
C ARG A 78 -8.91 3.86 0.62
N ASP A 79 -8.68 2.58 0.93
CA ASP A 79 -7.72 1.76 0.19
C ASP A 79 -8.10 1.64 -1.29
N ARG A 80 -9.39 1.41 -1.57
CA ARG A 80 -9.86 1.34 -2.96
C ARG A 80 -9.66 2.66 -3.71
N ARG A 81 -9.94 3.78 -3.06
CA ARG A 81 -9.76 5.11 -3.67
C ARG A 81 -8.29 5.41 -3.97
N LYS A 82 -7.41 5.02 -3.07
CA LYS A 82 -5.97 5.19 -3.27
C LYS A 82 -5.47 4.37 -4.45
N ILE A 83 -5.90 3.12 -4.55
CA ILE A 83 -5.54 2.24 -5.65
C ILE A 83 -6.09 2.80 -6.97
N SER A 84 -7.35 3.18 -6.99
CA SER A 84 -8.01 3.74 -8.17
C SER A 84 -7.31 5.01 -8.66
N TYR A 85 -6.92 5.88 -7.74
CA TYR A 85 -6.17 7.10 -8.07
C TYR A 85 -4.86 6.74 -8.79
N CYS A 86 -4.08 5.83 -8.23
CA CYS A 86 -2.81 5.44 -8.83
C CYS A 86 -3.00 4.83 -10.21
N LEU A 87 -3.98 3.94 -10.35
CA LEU A 87 -4.26 3.29 -11.64
C LEU A 87 -4.68 4.30 -12.71
N SER A 88 -5.52 5.27 -12.35
CA SER A 88 -5.98 6.29 -13.31
C SER A 88 -4.89 7.28 -13.70
N HIS A 89 -3.87 7.44 -12.87
CA HIS A 89 -2.74 8.32 -13.14
C HIS A 89 -1.51 7.58 -13.66
N ASN A 90 -1.67 6.29 -13.99
CA ASN A 90 -0.57 5.43 -14.47
C ASN A 90 0.61 5.37 -13.49
N ILE A 91 0.31 5.41 -12.19
CA ILE A 91 1.30 5.24 -11.14
C ILE A 91 1.28 3.79 -10.69
N PRO A 92 2.37 3.03 -10.89
CA PRO A 92 2.43 1.67 -10.37
C PRO A 92 2.29 1.69 -8.85
N ILE A 93 1.40 0.85 -8.33
CA ILE A 93 1.20 0.72 -6.89
C ILE A 93 1.33 -0.74 -6.49
N TYR A 94 2.21 -0.98 -5.52
CA TYR A 94 2.49 -2.31 -4.98
C TYR A 94 1.90 -2.40 -3.57
N ILE A 95 1.05 -3.39 -3.38
CA ILE A 95 0.37 -3.61 -2.09
C ILE A 95 1.01 -4.82 -1.43
N ILE A 96 1.64 -4.61 -0.29
CA ILE A 96 2.29 -5.67 0.48
C ILE A 96 1.39 -6.03 1.67
N PRO A 97 0.67 -7.15 1.62
CA PRO A 97 -0.13 -7.59 2.76
C PRO A 97 0.76 -7.95 3.94
N TYR A 98 0.27 -7.76 5.15
CA TYR A 98 1.05 -7.99 6.35
C TYR A 98 1.60 -9.43 6.46
N TRP A 99 0.88 -10.42 5.91
CA TRP A 99 1.34 -11.82 5.95
C TRP A 99 2.46 -12.13 4.96
N GLU A 100 2.76 -11.20 4.04
CA GLU A 100 3.84 -11.37 3.05
C GLU A 100 5.16 -10.74 3.48
N LEU A 101 5.17 -9.97 4.56
CA LEU A 101 6.37 -9.24 4.99
C LEU A 101 7.56 -10.15 5.26
N ASN A 102 7.33 -11.35 5.77
CA ASN A 102 8.41 -12.30 6.04
C ASN A 102 9.09 -12.82 4.77
N LYS A 103 8.41 -12.73 3.65
CA LYS A 103 8.92 -13.18 2.35
C LYS A 103 9.75 -12.11 1.63
N ILE A 104 9.71 -10.89 2.13
CA ILE A 104 10.43 -9.76 1.54
C ILE A 104 11.82 -9.73 2.18
N THR A 105 12.84 -10.10 1.41
CA THR A 105 14.23 -10.15 1.91
C THR A 105 15.15 -9.17 1.20
N THR A 106 14.78 -8.70 0.01
CA THR A 106 15.53 -7.71 -0.76
C THR A 106 14.59 -6.65 -1.28
N ALA A 107 15.15 -5.50 -1.72
CA ALA A 107 14.33 -4.45 -2.33
C ALA A 107 13.62 -4.95 -3.59
N ALA A 108 14.25 -5.83 -4.38
CA ALA A 108 13.63 -6.39 -5.58
C ALA A 108 12.33 -7.13 -5.29
N ASP A 109 12.21 -7.74 -4.12
CA ASP A 109 11.00 -8.45 -3.73
C ASP A 109 9.79 -7.53 -3.63
N LEU A 110 10.01 -6.25 -3.32
CA LEU A 110 8.93 -5.26 -3.19
C LEU A 110 8.21 -5.00 -4.52
N PHE A 111 8.90 -5.22 -5.64
CA PHE A 111 8.39 -4.87 -6.96
C PHE A 111 7.92 -6.08 -7.76
N LYS A 112 7.67 -7.20 -7.10
CA LYS A 112 7.14 -8.40 -7.76
C LYS A 112 5.73 -8.14 -8.27
N SER A 113 5.43 -8.70 -9.46
CA SER A 113 4.14 -8.51 -10.12
C SER A 113 2.94 -8.96 -9.26
N GLN A 114 3.15 -9.95 -8.39
CA GLN A 114 2.09 -10.44 -7.50
C GLN A 114 1.57 -9.36 -6.53
N TYR A 115 2.39 -8.34 -6.23
CA TYR A 115 2.00 -7.24 -5.35
C TYR A 115 1.45 -6.05 -6.11
N ARG A 116 1.59 -6.03 -7.43
CA ARG A 116 1.15 -4.90 -8.24
C ARG A 116 -0.37 -4.92 -8.40
N ALA A 117 -1.01 -3.84 -7.99
CA ALA A 117 -2.44 -3.68 -8.19
C ALA A 117 -2.75 -3.43 -9.65
N THR A 118 -3.84 -4.00 -10.13
CA THR A 118 -4.32 -3.87 -11.50
C THR A 118 -5.76 -3.39 -11.50
N ASP A 119 -6.33 -3.16 -12.68
CA ASP A 119 -7.71 -2.68 -12.81
C ASP A 119 -8.73 -3.53 -12.06
N ARG A 120 -8.47 -4.81 -11.89
CA ARG A 120 -9.38 -5.70 -11.15
C ARG A 120 -9.53 -5.33 -9.67
N TRP A 121 -8.62 -4.51 -9.14
CA TRP A 121 -8.65 -4.08 -7.73
C TRP A 121 -9.61 -2.91 -7.51
N LYS A 122 -10.26 -2.42 -8.56
CA LYS A 122 -11.15 -1.26 -8.47
C LYS A 122 -12.53 -1.58 -7.90
N ASN A 123 -12.95 -2.84 -7.91
CA ASN A 123 -14.30 -3.21 -7.49
C ASN A 123 -14.29 -4.09 -6.23
N ASP A 124 -15.45 -4.18 -5.58
CA ASP A 124 -15.61 -4.91 -4.32
C ASP A 124 -15.32 -6.39 -4.44
N LYS A 125 -15.69 -6.98 -5.59
CA LYS A 125 -15.49 -8.40 -5.82
C LYS A 125 -14.00 -8.76 -5.81
N ASP A 126 -13.21 -7.97 -6.51
CA ASP A 126 -11.76 -8.20 -6.58
C ASP A 126 -11.10 -7.99 -5.23
N TRP A 127 -11.56 -6.97 -4.49
CA TRP A 127 -11.08 -6.72 -3.14
C TRP A 127 -11.38 -7.90 -2.20
N GLN A 128 -12.56 -8.49 -2.34
CA GLN A 128 -12.91 -9.67 -1.57
C GLN A 128 -12.05 -10.88 -1.89
N VAL A 129 -11.73 -11.07 -3.17
CA VAL A 129 -10.80 -12.14 -3.59
C VAL A 129 -9.44 -11.93 -2.95
N PHE A 130 -8.93 -10.71 -2.97
CA PHE A 130 -7.66 -10.38 -2.32
C PHE A 130 -7.69 -10.71 -0.82
N ASN A 131 -8.78 -10.36 -0.14
CA ASN A 131 -8.95 -10.68 1.26
C ASN A 131 -8.92 -12.18 1.54
N ARG A 132 -9.43 -13.00 0.62
CA ARG A 132 -9.40 -14.46 0.75
C ARG A 132 -8.01 -15.04 0.63
N LEU A 133 -7.14 -14.40 -0.13
CA LEU A 133 -5.77 -14.86 -0.30
C LEU A 133 -4.97 -14.81 1.00
N LYS A 134 -5.46 -14.10 1.98
CA LYS A 134 -4.90 -14.01 3.31
C LYS A 134 -4.90 -15.35 4.05
N ILE A 135 -5.86 -16.20 3.77
CA ILE A 135 -6.08 -17.46 4.49
C ILE A 135 -5.16 -18.59 3.93
#